data_5bb4eabd3ab8d13e3ee7097410052f19
#
_entry.id   5bb4eabd3ab8d13e3ee7097410052f19
#
_cell.length_a   1.000
_cell.length_b   1.000
_cell.length_c   1.000
_cell.angle_alpha   90.00
_cell.angle_beta   90.00
_cell.angle_gamma   90.00
#
_symmetry.space_group_name_H-M   'P 1'
#
loop_
_entity.id
_entity.type
_entity.pdbx_description
1 polymer ?
#
loop_
_entity_poly.entity_id
_entity_poly.type
_entity_poly.pdbx_seq_one_letter_code
_entity_poly.pdbx_strand_id
1 'polypeptide(L)'
;MRISIDWLKDFVETNESAANIADTLTMLGLEAENSVELHGLNDIIVGEVIDRIKHPNADRLNLCKVFDGENTLPIVCGAPNVDKGQKIAFAPVGAILPGEFKISKAKILSLIHI
;
A
#
# COMPACT_ATOMS: atom_id res chain seq x y z
N MET A 1 19.75 14.03 9.89
CA MET A 1 19.78 12.62 10.37
C MET A 1 18.35 12.14 10.52
N ARG A 2 18.07 10.92 10.10
CA ARG A 2 16.74 10.29 10.28
C ARG A 2 16.88 9.06 11.17
N ILE A 3 15.98 8.93 12.13
CA ILE A 3 15.91 7.77 13.01
C ILE A 3 14.49 7.22 13.02
N SER A 4 14.32 5.92 13.11
CA SER A 4 13.00 5.30 13.29
C SER A 4 12.64 5.25 14.78
N ILE A 5 11.35 5.29 15.07
CA ILE A 5 10.85 5.15 16.44
C ILE A 5 11.18 3.76 17.01
N ASP A 6 11.14 2.72 16.17
CA ASP A 6 11.48 1.37 16.60
C ASP A 6 12.95 1.28 17.02
N TRP A 7 13.85 1.90 16.27
CA TRP A 7 15.26 1.97 16.66
C TRP A 7 15.47 2.79 17.93
N LEU A 8 14.75 3.91 18.09
CA LEU A 8 14.80 4.71 19.30
C LEU A 8 14.39 3.90 20.55
N LYS A 9 13.43 3.00 20.44
CA LYS A 9 12.96 2.14 21.53
C LYS A 9 14.00 1.13 22.03
N ASP A 10 15.04 0.86 21.26
CA ASP A 10 16.17 0.03 21.70
C ASP A 10 17.01 0.73 22.79
N PHE A 11 16.91 2.06 22.89
CA PHE A 11 17.69 2.88 23.83
C PHE A 11 16.83 3.53 24.92
N VAL A 12 15.54 3.76 24.63
CA VAL A 12 14.62 4.48 25.54
C VAL A 12 13.27 3.78 25.56
N GLU A 13 12.78 3.46 26.75
CA GLU A 13 11.42 2.98 26.93
C GLU A 13 10.43 4.13 26.76
N THR A 14 9.63 4.10 25.70
CA THR A 14 8.60 5.12 25.44
C THR A 14 7.42 4.52 24.69
N ASN A 15 6.24 5.00 25.03
CA ASN A 15 4.99 4.73 24.31
C ASN A 15 4.44 5.98 23.62
N GLU A 16 5.22 7.06 23.64
CA GLU A 16 4.81 8.31 22.99
C GLU A 16 4.78 8.18 21.47
N SER A 17 3.91 8.98 20.86
CA SER A 17 3.86 9.08 19.40
C SER A 17 5.08 9.79 18.84
N ALA A 18 5.42 9.53 17.58
CA ALA A 18 6.51 10.22 16.89
C ALA A 18 6.34 11.75 16.91
N ALA A 19 5.11 12.25 16.79
CA ALA A 19 4.80 13.66 16.86
C ALA A 19 5.11 14.23 18.26
N ASN A 20 4.67 13.57 19.32
CA ASN A 20 4.95 14.01 20.69
C ASN A 20 6.45 14.01 21.02
N ILE A 21 7.18 13.01 20.53
CA ILE A 21 8.63 12.93 20.70
C ILE A 21 9.31 14.10 19.98
N ALA A 22 8.92 14.39 18.73
CA ALA A 22 9.47 15.50 17.96
C ALA A 22 9.18 16.86 18.66
N ASP A 23 7.96 17.08 19.13
CA ASP A 23 7.59 18.29 19.85
C ASP A 23 8.38 18.45 21.15
N THR A 24 8.53 17.36 21.91
CA THR A 24 9.29 17.37 23.17
C THR A 24 10.77 17.69 22.94
N LEU A 25 11.39 17.09 21.93
CA LEU A 25 12.78 17.37 21.58
C LEU A 25 12.97 18.82 21.15
N THR A 26 12.05 19.34 20.33
CA THR A 26 12.10 20.72 19.87
C THR A 26 11.94 21.70 21.03
N MET A 27 11.06 21.43 21.98
CA MET A 27 10.91 22.26 23.19
C MET A 27 12.13 22.22 24.09
N LEU A 28 12.91 21.15 24.04
CA LEU A 28 14.20 21.03 24.77
C LEU A 28 15.39 21.67 24.03
N GLY A 29 15.15 22.26 22.86
CA GLY A 29 16.16 22.92 22.05
C GLY A 29 16.81 22.04 20.99
N LEU A 30 16.33 20.82 20.81
CA LEU A 30 16.76 19.90 19.73
C LEU A 30 15.68 19.85 18.67
N GLU A 31 15.79 20.67 17.65
CA GLU A 31 14.82 20.74 16.56
C GLU A 31 14.64 19.38 15.89
N ALA A 32 13.42 18.87 15.97
CA ALA A 32 13.05 17.58 15.39
C ALA A 32 11.72 17.69 14.65
N GLU A 33 11.64 17.06 13.50
CA GLU A 33 10.43 16.96 12.69
C GLU A 33 9.98 15.52 12.61
N ASN A 34 8.67 15.31 12.68
CA ASN A 34 8.09 14.03 12.35
C ASN A 34 7.94 13.94 10.83
N SER A 35 8.77 13.13 10.19
CA SER A 35 8.66 12.88 8.76
C SER A 35 8.01 11.53 8.52
N VAL A 36 6.99 11.51 7.72
CA VAL A 36 6.25 10.39 7.15
C VAL A 36 4.88 10.18 7.81
N GLU A 37 3.95 10.94 7.36
CA GLU A 37 2.62 10.42 7.19
C GLU A 37 2.48 10.02 5.71
N LEU A 38 2.40 8.72 5.45
CA LEU A 38 1.89 8.20 4.18
C LEU A 38 0.38 8.46 4.17
N HIS A 39 0.02 9.74 4.10
CA HIS A 39 -1.36 10.17 4.07
C HIS A 39 -2.09 9.52 2.89
N GLY A 40 -3.22 8.92 3.16
CA GLY A 40 -4.10 8.38 2.14
C GLY A 40 -3.76 6.97 1.66
N LEU A 41 -2.90 6.23 2.35
CA LEU A 41 -2.61 4.82 2.05
C LEU A 41 -3.21 3.84 3.05
N ASN A 42 -4.09 4.29 3.95
CA ASN A 42 -4.69 3.47 5.00
C ASN A 42 -5.56 2.32 4.45
N ASP A 43 -6.10 2.50 3.25
CA ASP A 43 -6.94 1.50 2.59
C ASP A 43 -6.14 0.54 1.69
N ILE A 44 -4.83 0.69 1.62
CA ILE A 44 -3.96 -0.20 0.85
C ILE A 44 -3.53 -1.36 1.75
N ILE A 45 -3.72 -2.57 1.25
CA ILE A 45 -3.33 -3.81 1.92
C ILE A 45 -2.27 -4.56 1.13
N VAL A 46 -1.65 -5.54 1.75
CA VAL A 46 -0.75 -6.46 1.05
C VAL A 46 -1.59 -7.58 0.44
N GLY A 47 -1.54 -7.71 -0.88
CA GLY A 47 -2.11 -8.83 -1.61
C GLY A 47 -1.03 -9.75 -2.14
N GLU A 48 -1.37 -11.02 -2.37
CA GLU A 48 -0.49 -12.00 -3.00
C GLU A 48 -1.03 -12.41 -4.36
N VAL A 49 -0.18 -12.38 -5.38
CA VAL A 49 -0.53 -12.85 -6.73
C VAL A 49 -0.48 -14.38 -6.76
N ILE A 50 -1.64 -15.01 -6.71
CA ILE A 50 -1.77 -16.47 -6.71
C ILE A 50 -1.55 -17.06 -8.10
N ASP A 51 -2.04 -16.37 -9.13
CA ASP A 51 -1.95 -16.82 -10.50
C ASP A 51 -1.90 -15.64 -11.47
N ARG A 52 -1.27 -15.84 -12.62
CA ARG A 52 -1.15 -14.88 -13.70
C ARG A 52 -1.31 -15.57 -15.04
N ILE A 53 -2.24 -15.09 -15.83
CA ILE A 53 -2.41 -15.52 -17.24
C ILE A 53 -2.47 -14.29 -18.15
N LYS A 54 -2.09 -14.46 -19.40
CA LYS A 54 -2.20 -13.41 -20.39
C LYS A 54 -3.69 -13.14 -20.68
N HIS A 55 -4.05 -11.87 -20.81
CA HIS A 55 -5.43 -11.49 -21.15
C HIS A 55 -5.77 -12.00 -22.58
N PRO A 56 -6.92 -12.66 -22.77
CA PRO A 56 -7.25 -13.29 -24.07
C PRO A 56 -7.43 -12.30 -25.23
N ASN A 57 -7.83 -11.06 -24.90
CA ASN A 57 -8.17 -10.04 -25.90
C ASN A 57 -7.24 -8.80 -25.84
N ALA A 58 -6.12 -8.87 -25.14
CA ALA A 58 -5.21 -7.73 -25.00
C ALA A 58 -3.76 -8.17 -24.74
N ASP A 59 -2.89 -7.84 -25.67
CA ASP A 59 -1.48 -8.27 -25.62
C ASP A 59 -0.66 -7.70 -24.47
N ARG A 60 -1.04 -6.53 -23.96
CA ARG A 60 -0.33 -5.83 -22.88
C ARG A 60 -0.93 -6.01 -21.49
N LEU A 61 -2.03 -6.76 -21.38
CA LEU A 61 -2.72 -6.97 -20.13
C LEU A 61 -2.57 -8.41 -19.65
N ASN A 62 -2.52 -8.56 -18.34
CA ASN A 62 -2.54 -9.85 -17.67
C ASN A 62 -3.79 -9.95 -16.80
N LEU A 63 -4.34 -11.14 -16.71
CA LEU A 63 -5.37 -11.50 -15.76
C LEU A 63 -4.71 -12.16 -14.56
N CYS A 64 -4.77 -11.50 -13.42
CA CYS A 64 -4.17 -11.97 -12.18
C CYS A 64 -5.26 -12.41 -11.21
N LYS A 65 -4.96 -13.43 -10.40
CA LYS A 65 -5.73 -13.77 -9.22
C LYS A 65 -4.96 -13.28 -8.01
N VAL A 66 -5.52 -12.35 -7.26
CA VAL A 66 -4.88 -11.76 -6.08
C VAL A 66 -5.65 -12.15 -4.84
N PHE A 67 -4.93 -12.68 -3.86
CA PHE A 67 -5.44 -12.99 -2.54
C PHE A 67 -5.23 -11.80 -1.62
N ASP A 68 -6.29 -11.30 -1.00
CA ASP A 68 -6.28 -10.11 -0.16
C ASP A 68 -6.16 -10.40 1.36
N GLY A 69 -6.05 -11.68 1.70
CA GLY A 69 -6.06 -12.16 3.09
C GLY A 69 -7.34 -12.95 3.44
N GLU A 70 -8.43 -12.72 2.74
CA GLU A 70 -9.71 -13.41 2.94
C GLU A 70 -10.24 -14.02 1.64
N ASN A 71 -10.13 -13.31 0.53
CA ASN A 71 -10.71 -13.68 -0.75
C ASN A 71 -9.68 -13.68 -1.87
N THR A 72 -9.97 -14.41 -2.93
CA THR A 72 -9.21 -14.36 -4.17
C THR A 72 -10.00 -13.61 -5.22
N LEU A 73 -9.44 -12.51 -5.72
CA LEU A 73 -10.10 -11.60 -6.63
C LEU A 73 -9.43 -11.62 -8.01
N PRO A 74 -10.22 -11.67 -9.11
CA PRO A 74 -9.69 -11.53 -10.46
C PRO A 74 -9.40 -10.05 -10.74
N ILE A 75 -8.19 -9.75 -11.20
CA ILE A 75 -7.74 -8.39 -11.48
C ILE A 75 -7.08 -8.34 -12.85
N VAL A 76 -7.43 -7.35 -13.65
CA VAL A 76 -6.71 -7.05 -14.89
C VAL A 76 -5.57 -6.09 -14.58
N CYS A 77 -4.35 -6.48 -14.90
CA CYS A 77 -3.14 -5.74 -14.62
C CYS A 77 -2.33 -5.47 -15.88
N GLY A 78 -1.94 -4.22 -16.08
CA GLY A 78 -1.08 -3.79 -17.20
C GLY A 78 0.41 -3.70 -16.84
N ALA A 79 0.77 -3.98 -15.59
CA ALA A 79 2.17 -3.91 -15.16
C ALA A 79 2.98 -5.06 -15.78
N PRO A 80 4.12 -4.77 -16.42
CA PRO A 80 4.95 -5.79 -17.06
C PRO A 80 5.69 -6.68 -16.05
N ASN A 81 5.88 -6.19 -14.84
CA ASN A 81 6.65 -6.83 -13.78
C ASN A 81 5.82 -7.64 -12.79
N VAL A 82 4.50 -7.76 -13.01
CA VAL A 82 3.67 -8.61 -12.17
C VAL A 82 3.96 -10.08 -12.43
N ASP A 83 4.15 -10.86 -11.38
CA ASP A 83 4.35 -12.31 -11.50
C ASP A 83 3.70 -13.09 -10.36
N LYS A 84 3.53 -14.39 -10.58
CA LYS A 84 2.97 -15.31 -9.59
C LYS A 84 3.86 -15.39 -8.35
N GLY A 85 3.23 -15.42 -7.17
CA GLY A 85 3.90 -15.50 -5.88
C GLY A 85 4.41 -14.16 -5.33
N GLN A 86 4.25 -13.06 -6.08
CA GLN A 86 4.62 -11.74 -5.59
C GLN A 86 3.62 -11.22 -4.56
N LYS A 87 4.15 -10.54 -3.55
CA LYS A 87 3.37 -9.68 -2.65
C LYS A 87 3.34 -8.27 -3.23
N ILE A 88 2.15 -7.72 -3.32
CA ILE A 88 1.89 -6.44 -3.97
C ILE A 88 1.10 -5.51 -3.05
N ALA A 89 1.25 -4.20 -3.24
CA ALA A 89 0.33 -3.23 -2.69
C ALA A 89 -1.00 -3.33 -3.46
N PHE A 90 -2.06 -3.64 -2.75
CA PHE A 90 -3.39 -3.85 -3.31
C PHE A 90 -4.39 -2.84 -2.75
N ALA A 91 -5.08 -2.13 -3.63
CA ALA A 91 -6.15 -1.21 -3.29
C ALA A 91 -7.50 -1.88 -3.61
N PRO A 92 -8.26 -2.29 -2.60
CA PRO A 92 -9.58 -2.89 -2.80
C PRO A 92 -10.59 -1.88 -3.35
N VAL A 93 -11.70 -2.39 -3.88
CA VAL A 93 -12.81 -1.53 -4.31
C VAL A 93 -13.35 -0.74 -3.11
N GLY A 94 -13.47 0.57 -3.29
CA GLY A 94 -13.88 1.49 -2.22
C GLY A 94 -12.70 2.17 -1.52
N ALA A 95 -11.47 1.72 -1.72
CA ALA A 95 -10.28 2.39 -1.21
C ALA A 95 -10.16 3.82 -1.79
N ILE A 96 -9.73 4.74 -0.95
CA ILE A 96 -9.48 6.13 -1.33
C ILE A 96 -7.97 6.35 -1.33
N LEU A 97 -7.43 6.66 -2.50
CA LEU A 97 -6.02 6.97 -2.68
C LEU A 97 -5.74 8.48 -2.51
N PRO A 98 -4.48 8.87 -2.31
CA PRO A 98 -4.10 10.28 -2.29
C PRO A 98 -4.64 11.04 -3.51
N GLY A 99 -5.17 12.26 -3.30
CA GLY A 99 -5.84 13.04 -4.33
C GLY A 99 -7.34 12.72 -4.46
N GLU A 100 -7.96 12.13 -3.43
CA GLU A 100 -9.39 11.76 -3.40
C GLU A 100 -9.80 10.78 -4.52
N PHE A 101 -8.84 10.01 -5.03
CA PHE A 101 -9.08 9.02 -6.07
C PHE A 101 -9.68 7.74 -5.45
N LYS A 102 -10.98 7.53 -5.68
CA LYS A 102 -11.70 6.35 -5.19
C LYS A 102 -11.58 5.20 -6.19
N ILE A 103 -11.15 4.04 -5.71
CA ILE A 103 -11.13 2.81 -6.51
C ILE A 103 -12.54 2.29 -6.69
N SER A 104 -12.94 2.13 -7.94
CA SER A 104 -14.23 1.56 -8.33
C SER A 104 -14.06 0.34 -9.21
N LYS A 105 -15.07 -0.53 -9.18
CA LYS A 105 -15.12 -1.69 -10.07
C LYS A 105 -15.40 -1.23 -11.49
N ALA A 106 -14.55 -1.62 -12.43
CA ALA A 106 -14.69 -1.30 -13.84
C ALA A 106 -14.59 -2.56 -14.70
N LYS A 107 -15.17 -2.48 -15.91
CA LYS A 107 -15.12 -3.55 -16.89
C LYS A 107 -14.19 -3.13 -18.03
N ILE A 108 -13.13 -3.89 -18.26
CA ILE A 108 -12.23 -3.69 -19.39
C ILE A 108 -12.27 -4.92 -20.29
N LEU A 109 -12.49 -4.69 -21.60
CA LEU A 109 -12.49 -5.72 -22.64
C LEU A 109 -13.33 -6.94 -22.25
N SER A 110 -14.54 -6.70 -21.76
CA SER A 110 -15.52 -7.70 -21.31
C SER A 110 -15.15 -8.44 -20.00
N LEU A 111 -14.03 -8.13 -19.36
CA LEU A 111 -13.67 -8.66 -18.06
C LEU A 111 -13.84 -7.60 -16.96
N ILE A 112 -14.25 -8.05 -15.78
CA ILE A 112 -14.39 -7.19 -14.60
C ILE A 112 -13.05 -7.16 -13.87
N HIS A 113 -12.58 -5.96 -13.52
CA HIS A 113 -11.37 -5.78 -12.73
C HIS A 113 -11.56 -4.73 -11.65
N ILE A 114 -10.62 -4.69 -10.78
CA ILE A 114 -10.58 -3.79 -9.62
C ILE A 114 -9.41 -2.83 -9.75
#